data_d71f1c30ef0bec5aa0c9f89057d957b4
#
_entry.id   d71f1c30ef0bec5aa0c9f89057d957b4
#
_cell.length_a   1.000
_cell.length_b   1.000
_cell.length_c   1.000
_cell.angle_alpha   90.00
_cell.angle_beta   90.00
_cell.angle_gamma   90.00
#
_symmetry.space_group_name_H-M   'P 1'
#
loop_
_entity.id
_entity.type
_entity.pdbx_description
1 polymer ?
#
loop_
_entity_poly.entity_id
_entity_poly.type
_entity_poly.pdbx_seq_one_letter_code
_entity_poly.pdbx_strand_id
1 'polypeptide(L)'
;MKNFVFISPNFPTNYWQFCRELKNNGLNVLGIGDQPYDELNPNLKDSLNEYYKVGSLENYDEVYRAVAFFTFKYGRIDWLESNNEYWLERDAMLRTDFHIKIGRAHV
;
A
#
# COMPACT_ATOMS: atom_id res chain seq x y z
N MET A 1 16.79 0.34 -0.81
CA MET A 1 15.64 -0.26 -1.47
C MET A 1 14.42 0.62 -1.25
N LYS A 2 13.64 0.83 -2.29
CA LYS A 2 12.47 1.70 -2.19
C LYS A 2 11.26 0.96 -1.64
N ASN A 3 10.43 1.66 -0.89
CA ASN A 3 9.26 1.12 -0.22
C ASN A 3 7.99 1.75 -0.80
N PHE A 4 7.15 0.89 -1.35
CA PHE A 4 5.89 1.32 -1.97
C PHE A 4 4.75 0.77 -1.15
N VAL A 5 3.86 1.66 -0.70
CA VAL A 5 2.68 1.28 0.07
C VAL A 5 1.43 1.45 -0.78
N PHE A 6 0.65 0.39 -0.87
CA PHE A 6 -0.62 0.42 -1.61
C PHE A 6 -1.77 0.16 -0.66
N ILE A 7 -2.74 1.07 -0.66
CA ILE A 7 -3.93 0.96 0.17
C ILE A 7 -5.03 0.31 -0.66
N SER A 8 -5.63 -0.73 -0.12
CA SER A 8 -6.62 -1.53 -0.83
C SER A 8 -6.08 -2.14 -2.12
N PRO A 9 -4.96 -2.89 -2.04
CA PRO A 9 -4.32 -3.43 -3.26
C PRO A 9 -5.16 -4.53 -3.93
N ASN A 10 -6.20 -5.00 -3.27
CA ASN A 10 -7.11 -6.00 -3.83
C ASN A 10 -8.11 -5.40 -4.82
N PHE A 11 -8.08 -4.11 -5.02
CA PHE A 11 -9.00 -3.45 -5.94
C PHE A 11 -8.25 -2.41 -6.78
N PRO A 12 -8.43 -2.42 -8.10
CA PRO A 12 -9.17 -3.40 -8.90
C PRO A 12 -8.52 -4.78 -8.86
N THR A 13 -9.28 -5.79 -9.27
CA THR A 13 -8.86 -7.19 -9.10
C THR A 13 -7.61 -7.57 -9.87
N ASN A 14 -7.22 -6.79 -10.87
CA ASN A 14 -6.00 -7.05 -11.64
C ASN A 14 -4.81 -6.19 -11.21
N TYR A 15 -4.95 -5.45 -10.13
CA TYR A 15 -3.89 -4.55 -9.67
C TYR A 15 -2.62 -5.30 -9.25
N TRP A 16 -2.75 -6.57 -8.92
CA TRP A 16 -1.62 -7.40 -8.52
C TRP A 16 -0.55 -7.47 -9.63
N GLN A 17 -0.95 -7.27 -10.88
CA GLN A 17 0.02 -7.29 -11.97
C GLN A 17 1.04 -6.16 -11.84
N PHE A 18 0.56 -4.98 -11.50
CA PHE A 18 1.42 -3.83 -11.25
C PHE A 18 2.32 -4.06 -10.04
N CYS A 19 1.74 -4.58 -8.97
CA CYS A 19 2.50 -4.90 -7.75
C CYS A 19 3.60 -5.92 -8.04
N ARG A 20 3.29 -6.94 -8.83
CA ARG A 20 4.27 -7.97 -9.19
C ARG A 20 5.45 -7.36 -9.96
N GLU A 21 5.15 -6.46 -10.88
CA GLU A 21 6.18 -5.82 -11.66
C GLU A 21 7.15 -5.04 -10.77
N LEU A 22 6.61 -4.30 -9.80
CA LEU A 22 7.43 -3.57 -8.85
C LEU A 22 8.28 -4.51 -8.02
N LYS A 23 7.69 -5.59 -7.54
CA LYS A 23 8.42 -6.56 -6.73
C LYS A 23 9.55 -7.22 -7.53
N ASN A 24 9.28 -7.54 -8.78
CA ASN A 24 10.29 -8.14 -9.65
C ASN A 24 11.45 -7.19 -9.92
N ASN A 25 11.22 -5.89 -9.79
CA ASN A 25 12.27 -4.90 -9.94
C ASN A 25 13.00 -4.60 -8.62
N GLY A 26 12.79 -5.42 -7.61
CA GLY A 26 13.53 -5.32 -6.36
C GLY A 26 12.99 -4.32 -5.36
N LEU A 27 11.75 -3.87 -5.54
CA LEU A 27 11.14 -2.92 -4.62
C LEU A 27 10.37 -3.66 -3.54
N ASN A 28 10.24 -3.03 -2.37
CA ASN A 28 9.35 -3.55 -1.32
C ASN A 28 7.93 -3.09 -1.62
N VAL A 29 7.03 -4.03 -1.81
CA VAL A 29 5.63 -3.75 -2.11
C VAL A 29 4.82 -4.12 -0.88
N LEU A 30 4.22 -3.12 -0.25
CA LEU A 30 3.58 -3.24 1.05
C LEU A 30 2.11 -2.89 0.91
N GLY A 31 1.23 -3.80 1.31
CA GLY A 31 -0.21 -3.59 1.16
C GLY A 31 -0.90 -3.31 2.48
N ILE A 32 -1.92 -2.46 2.45
CA ILE A 32 -2.80 -2.19 3.59
C ILE A 32 -4.22 -2.38 3.11
N GLY A 33 -4.97 -3.23 3.79
CA GLY A 33 -6.36 -3.46 3.41
C GLY A 33 -7.19 -3.96 4.57
N ASP A 34 -8.48 -4.06 4.36
CA ASP A 34 -9.41 -4.54 5.39
C ASP A 34 -9.86 -5.98 5.14
N GLN A 35 -9.40 -6.59 4.07
CA GLN A 35 -9.72 -7.98 3.77
C GLN A 35 -8.72 -8.90 4.46
N PRO A 36 -9.16 -10.03 5.03
CA PRO A 36 -8.23 -10.99 5.62
C PRO A 36 -7.22 -11.49 4.60
N TYR A 37 -5.99 -11.68 5.03
CA TYR A 37 -4.90 -12.09 4.14
C TYR A 37 -5.27 -13.38 3.37
N ASP A 38 -5.87 -14.34 4.07
CA ASP A 38 -6.21 -15.63 3.46
C ASP A 38 -7.24 -15.53 2.35
N GLU A 39 -8.00 -14.44 2.32
CA GLU A 39 -9.02 -14.20 1.30
C GLU A 39 -8.50 -13.43 0.10
N LEU A 40 -7.26 -12.97 0.15
CA LEU A 40 -6.68 -12.26 -0.97
C LEU A 40 -6.43 -13.21 -2.14
N ASN A 41 -6.51 -12.67 -3.34
CA ASN A 41 -6.15 -13.41 -4.54
C ASN A 41 -4.71 -13.93 -4.39
N PRO A 42 -4.45 -15.22 -4.66
CA PRO A 42 -3.09 -15.77 -4.56
C PRO A 42 -2.05 -14.99 -5.36
N ASN A 43 -2.43 -14.46 -6.51
CA ASN A 43 -1.51 -13.65 -7.29
C ASN A 43 -1.14 -12.35 -6.56
N LEU A 44 -2.09 -11.78 -5.84
CA LEU A 44 -1.81 -10.57 -5.05
C LEU A 44 -0.91 -10.90 -3.88
N LYS A 45 -1.16 -12.02 -3.20
CA LYS A 45 -0.28 -12.45 -2.09
C LYS A 45 1.16 -12.56 -2.56
N ASP A 46 1.37 -13.18 -3.71
CA ASP A 46 2.71 -13.35 -4.26
C ASP A 46 3.35 -12.05 -4.71
N SER A 47 2.54 -11.04 -4.96
CA SER A 47 3.00 -9.75 -5.45
C SER A 47 3.32 -8.76 -4.34
N LEU A 48 3.02 -9.10 -3.09
CA LEU A 48 3.29 -8.23 -1.95
C LEU A 48 4.45 -8.81 -1.13
N ASN A 49 5.28 -7.91 -0.59
CA ASN A 49 6.30 -8.32 0.38
C ASN A 49 5.67 -8.48 1.76
N GLU A 50 4.67 -7.65 2.06
CA GLU A 50 3.96 -7.74 3.33
C GLU A 50 2.58 -7.12 3.18
N TYR A 51 1.64 -7.56 4.01
CA TYR A 51 0.27 -7.06 4.02
C TYR A 51 -0.13 -6.78 5.46
N TYR A 52 -0.69 -5.60 5.70
CA TYR A 52 -1.17 -5.19 7.01
C TYR A 52 -2.70 -5.08 6.95
N LYS A 53 -3.38 -5.91 7.72
CA LYS A 53 -4.85 -5.88 7.77
C LYS A 53 -5.31 -4.88 8.81
N VAL A 54 -6.21 -3.98 8.40
CA VAL A 54 -6.89 -3.05 9.32
C VAL A 54 -8.34 -3.48 9.48
N GLY A 55 -9.00 -3.00 10.54
CA GLY A 55 -10.41 -3.31 10.76
C GLY A 55 -11.29 -2.62 9.75
N SER A 56 -10.95 -1.38 9.38
CA SER A 56 -11.68 -0.63 8.38
C SER A 56 -10.76 0.39 7.76
N LEU A 57 -10.76 0.47 6.43
CA LEU A 57 -10.01 1.49 5.71
C LEU A 57 -10.58 2.89 5.93
N GLU A 58 -11.82 2.98 6.41
CA GLU A 58 -12.42 4.27 6.73
C GLU A 58 -11.89 4.83 8.06
N ASN A 59 -11.28 3.98 8.88
CA ASN A 59 -10.67 4.44 10.12
C ASN A 59 -9.26 4.93 9.83
N TYR A 60 -9.11 6.24 9.72
CA TYR A 60 -7.82 6.84 9.37
C TYR A 60 -6.73 6.47 10.37
N ASP A 61 -7.07 6.39 11.65
CA ASP A 61 -6.10 6.09 12.69
C ASP A 61 -5.49 4.70 12.50
N GLU A 62 -6.29 3.72 12.11
CA GLU A 62 -5.77 2.38 11.85
C GLU A 62 -4.85 2.36 10.63
N VAL A 63 -5.22 3.07 9.58
CA VAL A 63 -4.39 3.16 8.38
C VAL A 63 -3.10 3.89 8.69
N TYR A 64 -3.18 4.97 9.47
CA TYR A 64 -2.00 5.71 9.93
C TYR A 64 -1.03 4.79 10.67
N ARG A 65 -1.55 3.96 11.57
CA ARG A 65 -0.71 3.03 12.33
C ARG A 65 -0.07 1.98 11.44
N ALA A 66 -0.78 1.55 10.40
CA ALA A 66 -0.22 0.59 9.45
C ALA A 66 0.96 1.20 8.69
N VAL A 67 0.83 2.44 8.24
CA VAL A 67 1.93 3.15 7.57
C VAL A 67 3.09 3.36 8.52
N ALA A 68 2.79 3.70 9.78
CA ALA A 68 3.83 3.87 10.79
C ALA A 68 4.58 2.56 11.04
N PHE A 69 3.86 1.44 11.08
CA PHE A 69 4.47 0.14 11.24
C PHE A 69 5.43 -0.17 10.08
N PHE A 70 5.01 0.07 8.86
CA PHE A 70 5.86 -0.16 7.70
C PHE A 70 7.08 0.77 7.71
N THR A 71 6.87 2.01 8.11
CA THR A 71 7.98 2.97 8.22
C THR A 71 9.01 2.50 9.24
N PHE A 72 8.54 1.99 10.36
CA PHE A 72 9.43 1.46 11.39
C PHE A 72 10.20 0.23 10.88
N LYS A 73 9.52 -0.65 10.18
CA LYS A 73 10.10 -1.92 9.77
C LYS A 73 11.00 -1.81 8.55
N TYR A 74 10.60 -1.00 7.57
CA TYR A 74 11.30 -0.94 6.27
C TYR A 74 12.03 0.37 6.03
N GLY A 75 11.77 1.37 6.86
CA GLY A 75 12.34 2.69 6.67
C GLY A 75 11.38 3.59 5.91
N ARG A 76 11.91 4.67 5.39
CA ARG A 76 11.11 5.69 4.72
C ARG A 76 10.25 5.10 3.61
N ILE A 77 8.99 5.53 3.57
CA ILE A 77 8.08 5.17 2.48
C ILE A 77 8.32 6.14 1.33
N ASP A 78 8.60 5.59 0.17
CA ASP A 78 8.91 6.39 -1.03
C ASP A 78 7.67 6.69 -1.86
N TRP A 79 6.65 5.86 -1.73
CA TRP A 79 5.43 5.96 -2.54
C TRP A 79 4.26 5.43 -1.74
N LEU A 80 3.14 6.16 -1.79
CA LEU A 80 1.91 5.72 -1.15
C LEU A 80 0.75 6.09 -2.06
N GLU A 81 -0.09 5.11 -2.36
CA GLU A 81 -1.18 5.32 -3.29
C GLU A 81 -2.30 4.31 -3.04
N SER A 82 -3.52 4.69 -3.36
CA SER A 82 -4.61 3.76 -3.56
C SER A 82 -5.06 3.92 -5.00
N ASN A 83 -5.59 2.88 -5.57
CA ASN A 83 -6.07 2.94 -6.95
C ASN A 83 -7.57 3.20 -6.96
N ASN A 84 -8.03 4.04 -6.05
CA ASN A 84 -9.46 4.33 -5.86
C ASN A 84 -9.63 5.78 -5.48
N GLU A 85 -10.37 6.52 -6.29
CA GLU A 85 -10.61 7.95 -6.07
C GLU A 85 -11.26 8.24 -4.72
N TYR A 86 -11.99 7.28 -4.18
CA TYR A 86 -12.63 7.44 -2.88
C TYR A 86 -11.61 7.75 -1.77
N TRP A 87 -10.37 7.28 -1.89
CA TRP A 87 -9.37 7.46 -0.86
C TRP A 87 -8.36 8.58 -1.14
N LEU A 88 -8.54 9.35 -2.20
CA LEU A 88 -7.53 10.34 -2.61
C LEU A 88 -7.20 11.35 -1.52
N GLU A 89 -8.21 11.83 -0.80
CA GLU A 89 -8.00 12.82 0.25
C GLU A 89 -7.17 12.23 1.39
N ARG A 90 -7.47 11.01 1.77
CA ARG A 90 -6.74 10.32 2.82
C ARG A 90 -5.32 9.99 2.42
N ASP A 91 -5.13 9.60 1.16
CA ASP A 91 -3.80 9.36 0.64
C ASP A 91 -2.95 10.61 0.75
N ALA A 92 -3.53 11.76 0.43
CA ALA A 92 -2.84 13.04 0.54
C ALA A 92 -2.47 13.36 1.99
N MET A 93 -3.38 13.09 2.93
CA MET A 93 -3.10 13.30 4.35
C MET A 93 -1.95 12.41 4.83
N LEU A 94 -1.95 11.15 4.42
CA LEU A 94 -0.87 10.23 4.80
C LEU A 94 0.46 10.67 4.22
N ARG A 95 0.48 11.10 2.97
CA ARG A 95 1.72 11.59 2.36
C ARG A 95 2.26 12.78 3.12
N THR A 96 1.39 13.69 3.53
CA THR A 96 1.80 14.86 4.30
C THR A 96 2.35 14.45 5.66
N ASP A 97 1.63 13.58 6.36
CA ASP A 97 2.01 13.16 7.71
C ASP A 97 3.32 12.41 7.75
N PHE A 98 3.61 11.64 6.72
CA PHE A 98 4.83 10.82 6.65
C PHE A 98 5.90 11.41 5.73
N HIS A 99 5.70 12.62 5.23
CA HIS A 99 6.65 13.30 4.33
C HIS A 99 6.95 12.47 3.08
N ILE A 100 5.93 11.84 2.53
CA ILE A 100 6.06 11.04 1.32
C ILE A 100 5.87 11.95 0.12
N LYS A 101 6.77 11.87 -0.84
CA LYS A 101 6.67 12.70 -2.03
C LYS A 101 5.46 12.33 -2.87
N ILE A 102 4.86 13.34 -3.49
CA ILE A 102 3.81 13.12 -4.45
C ILE A 102 4.50 12.72 -5.74
N GLY A 103 4.56 11.44 -5.98
CA GLY A 103 5.09 10.94 -7.22
C GLY A 103 3.94 10.42 -8.06
N ARG A 104 4.25 9.95 -9.24
CA ARG A 104 3.26 9.32 -10.10
C ARG A 104 3.77 7.97 -10.54
N ALA A 105 2.89 6.99 -10.44
CA ALA A 105 3.24 5.63 -10.81
C ALA A 105 3.13 5.43 -12.31
N HIS A 106 3.41 6.42 -13.06
CA HIS A 106 3.45 6.24 -14.48
C HIS A 106 4.86 6.13 -14.91
N VAL A 107 5.36 5.26 -14.48
CA VAL A 107 6.68 5.01 -14.94
C VAL A 107 6.64 3.85 -15.85
#